data_ca9e2ecdddf2f35badd620c28e8e52e6
#
_entry.id   ca9e2ecdddf2f35badd620c28e8e52e6
#
_cell.length_a   1.000
_cell.length_b   1.000
_cell.length_c   1.000
_cell.angle_alpha   90.00
_cell.angle_beta   90.00
_cell.angle_gamma   90.00
#
_symmetry.space_group_name_H-M   'P 1'
#
loop_
_entity.id
_entity.type
_entity.pdbx_description
1 polymer ?
#
loop_
_entity_poly.entity_id
_entity_poly.type
_entity_poly.pdbx_seq_one_letter_code
_entity_poly.pdbx_strand_id
1 'polypeptide(L)'
;MQFRQQALSKLQSPEELDLPVRYARPQGLLVLAVTLVVMAAAGIWAVTGSVASTLRAPGILTHGQGSYVLQSPVTGQVTRVLAEEGKPVAAGVPVLKVRTEQGDTYVRAIAAGRVSSLVARIGTVVTTGADVATVERVAGTGDPLLAMLYVPADSAATVPVGASVDLTVQSVASEQYGTLRGRVKAIGRAAQTRQKITGFLGDKELAGQFTKDGPPVAVLVRLEKSPGTTSGYAWSTAGGPPFALDSMTPAAGTFHLAEQHPIDWLLP
;
A
#
# COMPACT_ATOMS: atom_id res chain seq x y z
N MET A 1 59.64 -75.01 32.28
CA MET A 1 58.18 -75.16 32.49
C MET A 1 57.48 -73.89 32.96
N GLN A 2 58.08 -72.70 32.88
CA GLN A 2 57.47 -71.42 33.40
C GLN A 2 56.65 -70.68 32.35
N PHE A 3 56.83 -70.93 31.08
CA PHE A 3 56.10 -70.21 30.06
C PHE A 3 54.62 -70.63 29.83
N ARG A 4 54.22 -71.79 30.33
CA ARG A 4 52.86 -72.32 30.22
C ARG A 4 51.90 -71.78 31.29
N GLN A 5 52.38 -71.35 32.42
CA GLN A 5 51.56 -70.82 33.49
C GLN A 5 51.18 -69.37 33.27
N GLN A 6 52.06 -68.59 32.65
CA GLN A 6 51.75 -67.19 32.32
C GLN A 6 50.74 -67.02 31.16
N ALA A 7 50.67 -68.05 30.27
CA ALA A 7 49.64 -68.05 29.21
C ALA A 7 48.26 -68.45 29.72
N LEU A 8 48.18 -69.31 30.75
CA LEU A 8 46.89 -69.71 31.32
C LEU A 8 46.33 -68.69 32.31
N SER A 9 47.14 -67.86 32.94
CA SER A 9 46.66 -66.78 33.83
C SER A 9 46.05 -65.59 33.02
N LYS A 10 46.42 -65.42 31.76
CA LYS A 10 45.83 -64.44 30.84
C LYS A 10 44.48 -64.85 30.24
N LEU A 11 44.16 -66.16 30.31
CA LEU A 11 42.90 -66.68 29.85
C LEU A 11 41.84 -66.80 30.98
N GLN A 12 42.23 -66.51 32.22
CA GLN A 12 41.38 -66.54 33.38
C GLN A 12 41.11 -65.14 34.00
N SER A 13 41.54 -64.09 33.35
CA SER A 13 40.99 -62.75 33.72
C SER A 13 39.51 -62.77 33.37
N PRO A 14 38.63 -62.59 34.32
CA PRO A 14 37.20 -62.43 34.03
C PRO A 14 37.09 -61.24 33.13
N GLU A 15 36.49 -61.48 31.96
CA GLU A 15 36.13 -60.39 31.04
C GLU A 15 35.47 -59.32 31.87
N GLU A 16 36.02 -58.12 31.81
CA GLU A 16 35.40 -56.89 32.36
C GLU A 16 34.15 -56.51 31.54
N LEU A 17 33.20 -57.47 31.49
CA LEU A 17 31.92 -57.27 30.77
C LEU A 17 30.81 -56.70 31.66
N ASP A 18 31.09 -56.46 32.96
CA ASP A 18 30.13 -55.93 33.91
C ASP A 18 30.55 -54.57 34.50
N LEU A 19 31.14 -53.69 33.68
CA LEU A 19 31.06 -52.28 34.02
C LEU A 19 29.64 -51.80 33.70
N PRO A 20 28.84 -51.46 34.71
CA PRO A 20 27.55 -50.84 34.45
C PRO A 20 27.80 -49.57 33.62
N VAL A 21 27.42 -49.62 32.35
CA VAL A 21 27.46 -48.43 31.48
C VAL A 21 26.60 -47.42 32.20
N ARG A 22 27.23 -46.46 32.84
CA ARG A 22 26.53 -45.30 33.39
C ARG A 22 25.97 -44.48 32.22
N TYR A 23 24.78 -44.85 31.79
CA TYR A 23 24.06 -44.25 30.66
C TYR A 23 23.73 -42.77 30.87
N ALA A 24 23.89 -42.23 32.07
CA ALA A 24 23.68 -40.82 32.33
C ALA A 24 24.62 -40.30 33.42
N ARG A 25 25.60 -39.52 33.05
CA ARG A 25 26.23 -38.60 33.96
C ARG A 25 25.19 -37.57 34.40
N PRO A 26 25.13 -37.13 35.66
CA PRO A 26 24.12 -36.16 36.10
C PRO A 26 24.15 -34.88 35.30
N GLN A 27 25.30 -34.53 34.73
CA GLN A 27 25.45 -33.41 33.76
C GLN A 27 24.72 -33.67 32.42
N GLY A 28 24.71 -34.91 31.93
CA GLY A 28 23.95 -35.26 30.68
C GLY A 28 22.43 -35.21 30.86
N LEU A 29 21.94 -35.63 32.06
CA LEU A 29 20.53 -35.51 32.40
C LEU A 29 20.10 -34.03 32.52
N LEU A 30 20.98 -33.18 33.06
CA LEU A 30 20.73 -31.74 33.17
C LEU A 30 20.65 -31.07 31.79
N VAL A 31 21.56 -31.42 30.88
CA VAL A 31 21.53 -30.94 29.50
C VAL A 31 20.27 -31.41 28.80
N LEU A 32 19.91 -32.70 28.94
CA LEU A 32 18.67 -33.22 28.36
C LEU A 32 17.43 -32.50 28.89
N ALA A 33 17.36 -32.29 30.22
CA ALA A 33 16.23 -31.58 30.84
C ALA A 33 16.12 -30.13 30.32
N VAL A 34 17.24 -29.41 30.27
CA VAL A 34 17.27 -28.04 29.74
C VAL A 34 16.83 -28.01 28.27
N THR A 35 17.33 -28.96 27.45
CA THR A 35 16.95 -29.04 26.03
C THR A 35 15.46 -29.30 25.89
N LEU A 36 14.88 -30.21 26.68
CA LEU A 36 13.44 -30.49 26.67
C LEU A 36 12.61 -29.27 27.07
N VAL A 37 13.04 -28.54 28.08
CA VAL A 37 12.37 -27.30 28.54
C VAL A 37 12.44 -26.24 27.44
N VAL A 38 13.59 -26.04 26.78
CA VAL A 38 13.73 -25.08 25.69
C VAL A 38 12.86 -25.50 24.47
N MET A 39 12.86 -26.79 24.14
CA MET A 39 11.99 -27.29 23.04
C MET A 39 10.50 -27.12 23.36
N ALA A 40 10.09 -27.41 24.60
CA ALA A 40 8.71 -27.20 25.04
C ALA A 40 8.32 -25.71 24.99
N ALA A 41 9.20 -24.84 25.49
CA ALA A 41 8.97 -23.39 25.45
C ALA A 41 8.91 -22.87 23.99
N ALA A 42 9.80 -23.32 23.12
CA ALA A 42 9.78 -22.99 21.68
C ALA A 42 8.51 -23.52 21.00
N GLY A 43 8.07 -24.73 21.33
CA GLY A 43 6.82 -25.31 20.82
C GLY A 43 5.59 -24.53 21.25
N ILE A 44 5.53 -24.14 22.52
CA ILE A 44 4.44 -23.28 23.03
C ILE A 44 4.46 -21.94 22.32
N TRP A 45 5.63 -21.32 22.17
CA TRP A 45 5.76 -20.05 21.48
C TRP A 45 5.39 -20.15 19.98
N ALA A 46 5.72 -21.26 19.32
CA ALA A 46 5.37 -21.46 17.91
C ALA A 46 3.85 -21.52 17.69
N VAL A 47 3.08 -21.99 18.67
CA VAL A 47 1.61 -22.09 18.59
C VAL A 47 0.92 -20.83 19.12
N THR A 48 1.46 -20.23 20.21
CA THR A 48 0.81 -19.08 20.89
C THR A 48 1.38 -17.73 20.47
N GLY A 49 2.60 -17.70 19.93
CA GLY A 49 3.23 -16.49 19.42
C GLY A 49 2.53 -16.00 18.15
N SER A 50 2.33 -14.69 18.02
CA SER A 50 1.83 -14.08 16.82
C SER A 50 2.88 -13.17 16.18
N VAL A 51 2.99 -13.23 14.87
CA VAL A 51 3.83 -12.33 14.06
C VAL A 51 2.91 -11.44 13.25
N ALA A 52 2.93 -10.15 13.55
CA ALA A 52 2.18 -9.16 12.78
C ALA A 52 2.77 -9.08 11.36
N SER A 53 1.96 -9.38 10.37
CA SER A 53 2.33 -9.24 8.96
C SER A 53 1.83 -7.91 8.44
N THR A 54 2.69 -7.16 7.76
CA THR A 54 2.33 -5.88 7.14
C THR A 54 2.73 -5.86 5.68
N LEU A 55 1.89 -5.26 4.85
CA LEU A 55 2.13 -5.06 3.43
C LEU A 55 2.12 -3.57 3.12
N ARG A 56 3.15 -3.07 2.45
CA ARG A 56 3.23 -1.69 1.99
C ARG A 56 2.87 -1.58 0.52
N ALA A 57 2.06 -0.57 0.18
CA ALA A 57 1.76 -0.26 -1.21
C ALA A 57 1.68 1.25 -1.44
N PRO A 58 2.18 1.74 -2.58
CA PRO A 58 2.01 3.12 -2.98
C PRO A 58 0.57 3.38 -3.45
N GLY A 59 0.17 4.62 -3.42
CA GLY A 59 -1.14 5.04 -3.90
C GLY A 59 -1.35 6.53 -3.84
N ILE A 60 -2.60 6.93 -3.89
CA ILE A 60 -2.99 8.33 -3.97
C ILE A 60 -4.33 8.56 -3.26
N LEU A 61 -4.50 9.73 -2.66
CA LEU A 61 -5.80 10.21 -2.21
C LEU A 61 -6.57 10.75 -3.42
N THR A 62 -7.81 10.33 -3.63
CA THR A 62 -8.64 10.75 -4.76
C THR A 62 -10.13 10.56 -4.46
N HIS A 63 -10.98 11.10 -5.29
CA HIS A 63 -12.41 10.81 -5.26
C HIS A 63 -12.74 9.55 -6.05
N GLY A 64 -13.82 8.87 -5.69
CA GLY A 64 -14.16 7.55 -6.22
C GLY A 64 -14.43 7.47 -7.72
N GLN A 65 -14.75 8.61 -8.37
CA GLN A 65 -15.05 8.68 -9.80
C GLN A 65 -13.84 8.92 -10.69
N GLY A 66 -12.65 9.17 -10.10
CA GLY A 66 -11.41 9.45 -10.81
C GLY A 66 -11.43 10.78 -11.56
N SER A 67 -10.49 10.95 -12.49
CA SER A 67 -10.30 12.18 -13.27
C SER A 67 -10.51 11.93 -14.74
N TYR A 68 -10.70 13.00 -15.51
CA TYR A 68 -10.62 12.97 -16.96
C TYR A 68 -9.69 14.07 -17.49
N VAL A 69 -9.02 13.78 -18.58
CA VAL A 69 -8.21 14.76 -19.29
C VAL A 69 -9.11 15.49 -20.26
N LEU A 70 -9.18 16.81 -20.09
CA LEU A 70 -9.88 17.68 -21.03
C LEU A 70 -8.96 17.97 -22.21
N GLN A 71 -9.39 17.61 -23.41
CA GLN A 71 -8.64 17.85 -24.64
C GLN A 71 -9.26 18.97 -25.45
N SER A 72 -8.42 19.67 -26.21
CA SER A 72 -8.92 20.72 -27.15
C SER A 72 -9.61 20.08 -28.33
N PRO A 73 -10.87 20.44 -28.62
CA PRO A 73 -11.56 20.00 -29.86
C PRO A 73 -11.11 20.77 -31.09
N VAL A 74 -10.32 21.85 -30.93
CA VAL A 74 -9.92 22.77 -32.00
C VAL A 74 -8.43 23.07 -31.96
N THR A 75 -7.88 23.45 -33.09
CA THR A 75 -6.52 24.00 -33.19
C THR A 75 -6.56 25.51 -33.14
N GLY A 76 -5.67 26.14 -32.36
CA GLY A 76 -5.58 27.59 -32.25
C GLY A 76 -4.75 28.07 -31.06
N GLN A 77 -4.72 29.37 -30.88
CA GLN A 77 -3.99 30.01 -29.77
C GLN A 77 -4.91 30.27 -28.57
N VAL A 78 -4.49 29.89 -27.39
CA VAL A 78 -5.20 30.19 -26.12
C VAL A 78 -5.08 31.68 -25.83
N THR A 79 -6.23 32.38 -25.88
CA THR A 79 -6.29 33.83 -25.64
C THR A 79 -6.71 34.16 -24.20
N ARG A 80 -7.43 33.25 -23.55
CA ARG A 80 -7.86 33.42 -22.16
C ARG A 80 -8.03 32.08 -21.46
N VAL A 81 -7.59 32.01 -20.21
CA VAL A 81 -7.88 30.91 -19.28
C VAL A 81 -8.98 31.40 -18.34
N LEU A 82 -10.09 30.64 -18.27
CA LEU A 82 -11.31 31.03 -17.54
C LEU A 82 -11.53 30.19 -16.29
N ALA A 83 -10.87 29.02 -16.18
CA ALA A 83 -10.89 28.17 -15.00
C ALA A 83 -9.61 28.37 -14.18
N GLU A 84 -9.70 28.09 -12.89
CA GLU A 84 -8.57 28.13 -11.94
C GLU A 84 -8.32 26.74 -11.39
N GLU A 85 -7.06 26.40 -11.17
CA GLU A 85 -6.67 25.16 -10.49
C GLU A 85 -7.24 25.12 -9.05
N GLY A 86 -7.68 23.94 -8.63
CA GLY A 86 -8.32 23.74 -7.33
C GLY A 86 -9.77 24.18 -7.23
N LYS A 87 -10.34 24.85 -8.24
CA LYS A 87 -11.71 25.33 -8.22
C LYS A 87 -12.69 24.35 -8.87
N PRO A 88 -13.95 24.32 -8.37
CA PRO A 88 -14.99 23.52 -9.00
C PRO A 88 -15.38 24.10 -10.36
N VAL A 89 -15.69 23.22 -11.29
CA VAL A 89 -16.23 23.56 -12.62
C VAL A 89 -17.46 22.70 -12.88
N ALA A 90 -18.54 23.33 -13.38
CA ALA A 90 -19.73 22.59 -13.79
C ALA A 90 -19.60 22.10 -15.25
N ALA A 91 -20.38 21.08 -15.59
CA ALA A 91 -20.46 20.60 -16.99
C ALA A 91 -20.88 21.72 -17.93
N GLY A 92 -20.23 21.81 -19.08
CA GLY A 92 -20.52 22.82 -20.12
C GLY A 92 -19.91 24.20 -19.86
N VAL A 93 -19.35 24.46 -18.67
CA VAL A 93 -18.70 25.75 -18.39
C VAL A 93 -17.41 25.90 -19.19
N PRO A 94 -17.15 27.08 -19.83
CA PRO A 94 -15.93 27.31 -20.57
C PRO A 94 -14.70 27.36 -19.65
N VAL A 95 -13.69 26.58 -20.03
CA VAL A 95 -12.39 26.47 -19.31
C VAL A 95 -11.33 27.34 -19.97
N LEU A 96 -11.30 27.32 -21.31
CA LEU A 96 -10.36 28.09 -22.13
C LEU A 96 -11.07 28.80 -23.26
N LYS A 97 -10.54 29.96 -23.72
CA LYS A 97 -10.89 30.62 -24.94
C LYS A 97 -9.72 30.47 -25.93
N VAL A 98 -10.01 29.92 -27.11
CA VAL A 98 -9.04 29.63 -28.17
C VAL A 98 -9.39 30.43 -29.39
N ARG A 99 -8.43 31.14 -29.95
CA ARG A 99 -8.54 31.81 -31.23
C ARG A 99 -8.14 30.85 -32.34
N THR A 100 -9.09 30.51 -33.19
CA THR A 100 -8.90 29.67 -34.38
C THR A 100 -8.92 30.55 -35.64
N GLU A 101 -8.65 29.98 -36.81
CA GLU A 101 -8.77 30.66 -38.10
C GLU A 101 -10.22 31.11 -38.39
N GLN A 102 -11.22 30.43 -37.80
CA GLN A 102 -12.65 30.70 -37.97
C GLN A 102 -13.21 31.65 -36.90
N GLY A 103 -12.38 32.11 -35.97
CA GLY A 103 -12.77 32.98 -34.87
C GLY A 103 -12.54 32.39 -33.49
N ASP A 104 -13.09 33.06 -32.49
CA ASP A 104 -12.91 32.68 -31.06
C ASP A 104 -13.85 31.52 -30.69
N THR A 105 -13.32 30.45 -30.13
CA THR A 105 -14.04 29.25 -29.69
C THR A 105 -13.72 28.94 -28.22
N TYR A 106 -14.59 28.21 -27.54
CA TYR A 106 -14.41 27.84 -26.14
C TYR A 106 -14.22 26.34 -25.99
N VAL A 107 -13.21 25.94 -25.23
CA VAL A 107 -13.07 24.59 -24.70
C VAL A 107 -13.85 24.51 -23.38
N ARG A 108 -14.79 23.58 -23.29
CA ARG A 108 -15.73 23.46 -22.17
C ARG A 108 -15.51 22.18 -21.37
N ALA A 109 -15.75 22.24 -20.09
CA ALA A 109 -15.75 21.04 -19.23
C ALA A 109 -16.83 20.04 -19.69
N ILE A 110 -16.45 18.77 -19.83
CA ILE A 110 -17.35 17.69 -20.27
C ILE A 110 -18.28 17.26 -19.14
N ALA A 111 -17.74 17.20 -17.91
CA ALA A 111 -18.48 16.82 -16.70
C ALA A 111 -18.14 17.79 -15.58
N ALA A 112 -19.00 17.85 -14.58
CA ALA A 112 -18.72 18.59 -13.35
C ALA A 112 -17.59 17.95 -12.56
N GLY A 113 -16.78 18.77 -11.91
CA GLY A 113 -15.64 18.31 -11.13
C GLY A 113 -14.83 19.46 -10.56
N ARG A 114 -13.60 19.17 -10.16
CA ARG A 114 -12.59 20.13 -9.71
C ARG A 114 -11.43 20.13 -10.68
N VAL A 115 -10.97 21.28 -11.10
CA VAL A 115 -9.78 21.39 -11.96
C VAL A 115 -8.55 21.02 -11.14
N SER A 116 -7.90 19.89 -11.48
CA SER A 116 -6.70 19.43 -10.79
C SER A 116 -5.43 20.07 -11.35
N SER A 117 -5.37 20.27 -12.67
CA SER A 117 -4.26 20.97 -13.33
C SER A 117 -4.69 21.64 -14.63
N LEU A 118 -4.01 22.73 -14.96
CA LEU A 118 -4.14 23.46 -16.22
C LEU A 118 -2.81 23.42 -16.96
N VAL A 119 -2.77 22.64 -18.04
CA VAL A 119 -1.57 22.50 -18.89
C VAL A 119 -1.47 23.67 -19.87
N ALA A 120 -2.61 24.08 -20.44
CA ALA A 120 -2.67 25.18 -21.41
C ALA A 120 -2.65 26.54 -20.70
N ARG A 121 -1.79 27.43 -21.15
CA ARG A 121 -1.62 28.81 -20.67
C ARG A 121 -1.94 29.82 -21.76
N ILE A 122 -2.17 31.07 -21.39
CA ILE A 122 -2.36 32.16 -22.35
C ILE A 122 -1.14 32.22 -23.27
N GLY A 123 -1.38 32.29 -24.59
CA GLY A 123 -0.35 32.29 -25.61
C GLY A 123 0.03 30.90 -26.14
N THR A 124 -0.30 29.82 -25.44
CA THR A 124 -0.03 28.45 -25.90
C THR A 124 -0.83 28.17 -27.19
N VAL A 125 -0.19 27.55 -28.17
CA VAL A 125 -0.87 27.00 -29.34
C VAL A 125 -1.26 25.57 -29.03
N VAL A 126 -2.56 25.27 -29.09
CA VAL A 126 -3.10 23.94 -28.90
C VAL A 126 -3.56 23.36 -30.23
N THR A 127 -3.43 22.05 -30.39
CA THR A 127 -3.97 21.33 -31.56
C THR A 127 -5.16 20.48 -31.13
N THR A 128 -5.97 20.07 -32.09
CA THR A 128 -7.08 19.12 -31.83
C THR A 128 -6.53 17.85 -31.17
N GLY A 129 -7.10 17.46 -30.03
CA GLY A 129 -6.66 16.33 -29.20
C GLY A 129 -5.54 16.66 -28.21
N ALA A 130 -5.01 17.90 -28.18
CA ALA A 130 -4.03 18.30 -27.18
C ALA A 130 -4.65 18.36 -25.78
N ASP A 131 -3.94 17.82 -24.79
CA ASP A 131 -4.36 17.87 -23.38
C ASP A 131 -4.25 19.32 -22.88
N VAL A 132 -5.34 19.87 -22.32
CA VAL A 132 -5.41 21.27 -21.87
C VAL A 132 -5.63 21.41 -20.37
N ALA A 133 -6.34 20.47 -19.77
CA ALA A 133 -6.57 20.43 -18.32
C ALA A 133 -6.88 19.01 -17.86
N THR A 134 -6.64 18.75 -16.56
CA THR A 134 -7.16 17.54 -15.89
C THR A 134 -8.26 17.98 -14.92
N VAL A 135 -9.38 17.30 -14.96
CA VAL A 135 -10.54 17.57 -14.08
C VAL A 135 -10.89 16.33 -13.31
N GLU A 136 -10.80 16.40 -11.99
CA GLU A 136 -11.24 15.35 -11.09
C GLU A 136 -12.76 15.39 -10.95
N ARG A 137 -13.42 14.26 -11.15
CA ARG A 137 -14.88 14.16 -10.99
C ARG A 137 -15.23 14.05 -9.51
N VAL A 138 -15.97 15.02 -9.02
CA VAL A 138 -16.44 15.09 -7.63
C VAL A 138 -17.96 15.10 -7.66
N ALA A 139 -18.60 14.14 -6.98
CA ALA A 139 -20.05 13.97 -7.00
C ALA A 139 -20.80 15.11 -6.30
N GLY A 140 -20.10 15.94 -5.53
CA GLY A 140 -20.65 17.09 -4.81
C GLY A 140 -19.76 17.51 -3.64
N THR A 141 -20.20 18.53 -2.89
CA THR A 141 -19.44 19.09 -1.74
C THR A 141 -19.23 18.10 -0.59
N GLY A 142 -19.93 16.97 -0.58
CA GLY A 142 -19.83 15.92 0.44
C GLY A 142 -19.15 14.64 -0.02
N ASP A 143 -18.61 14.61 -1.26
CA ASP A 143 -17.93 13.42 -1.79
C ASP A 143 -16.67 13.11 -0.97
N PRO A 144 -16.60 11.97 -0.27
CA PRO A 144 -15.49 11.69 0.61
C PRO A 144 -14.22 11.38 -0.19
N LEU A 145 -13.09 11.84 0.30
CA LEU A 145 -11.79 11.34 -0.16
C LEU A 145 -11.66 9.86 0.18
N LEU A 146 -11.06 9.14 -0.73
CA LEU A 146 -10.68 7.73 -0.63
C LEU A 146 -9.18 7.63 -0.91
N ALA A 147 -8.56 6.55 -0.45
CA ALA A 147 -7.22 6.22 -0.92
C ALA A 147 -7.31 5.05 -1.92
N MET A 148 -6.68 5.23 -3.08
CA MET A 148 -6.49 4.18 -4.06
C MET A 148 -5.04 3.70 -3.92
N LEU A 149 -4.86 2.46 -3.44
CA LEU A 149 -3.55 1.85 -3.26
C LEU A 149 -3.31 0.80 -4.34
N TYR A 150 -2.09 0.72 -4.82
CA TYR A 150 -1.67 -0.18 -5.89
C TYR A 150 -0.78 -1.27 -5.32
N VAL A 151 -1.36 -2.44 -5.09
CA VAL A 151 -0.72 -3.58 -4.46
C VAL A 151 -0.17 -4.51 -5.55
N PRO A 152 1.06 -5.08 -5.41
CA PRO A 152 1.54 -6.11 -6.31
C PRO A 152 0.54 -7.26 -6.44
N ALA A 153 0.38 -7.81 -7.65
CA ALA A 153 -0.67 -8.78 -7.94
C ALA A 153 -0.54 -10.09 -7.15
N ASP A 154 0.69 -10.50 -6.86
CA ASP A 154 1.03 -11.68 -6.04
C ASP A 154 0.60 -11.53 -4.57
N SER A 155 0.69 -10.31 -4.04
CA SER A 155 0.38 -10.01 -2.65
C SER A 155 -1.08 -9.56 -2.43
N ALA A 156 -1.80 -9.25 -3.51
CA ALA A 156 -3.15 -8.70 -3.41
C ALA A 156 -4.16 -9.68 -2.78
N ALA A 157 -3.95 -10.99 -2.96
CA ALA A 157 -4.80 -12.04 -2.39
C ALA A 157 -4.71 -12.13 -0.86
N THR A 158 -3.62 -11.65 -0.25
CA THR A 158 -3.43 -11.68 1.21
C THR A 158 -4.13 -10.54 1.93
N VAL A 159 -4.61 -9.52 1.21
CA VAL A 159 -5.28 -8.36 1.79
C VAL A 159 -6.77 -8.67 1.97
N PRO A 160 -7.30 -8.75 3.20
CA PRO A 160 -8.72 -8.95 3.38
C PRO A 160 -9.51 -7.63 3.27
N VAL A 161 -10.75 -7.71 2.79
CA VAL A 161 -11.69 -6.58 2.87
C VAL A 161 -11.97 -6.28 4.33
N GLY A 162 -11.93 -4.99 4.72
CA GLY A 162 -12.09 -4.56 6.10
C GLY A 162 -10.77 -4.42 6.87
N ALA A 163 -9.64 -4.85 6.33
CA ALA A 163 -8.33 -4.67 6.95
C ALA A 163 -8.05 -3.20 7.27
N SER A 164 -7.41 -2.95 8.42
CA SER A 164 -6.94 -1.62 8.80
C SER A 164 -5.75 -1.23 7.94
N VAL A 165 -5.70 0.03 7.56
CA VAL A 165 -4.62 0.61 6.76
C VAL A 165 -4.17 1.91 7.38
N ASP A 166 -2.88 2.02 7.63
CA ASP A 166 -2.25 3.27 8.01
C ASP A 166 -1.63 3.93 6.77
N LEU A 167 -2.05 5.15 6.49
CA LEU A 167 -1.64 5.90 5.31
C LEU A 167 -0.67 7.01 5.69
N THR A 168 0.52 6.97 5.10
CA THR A 168 1.48 8.08 5.15
C THR A 168 1.21 8.98 3.95
N VAL A 169 0.71 10.18 4.20
CA VAL A 169 0.38 11.15 3.15
C VAL A 169 1.58 12.05 2.89
N GLN A 170 1.99 12.20 1.64
CA GLN A 170 3.24 12.91 1.29
C GLN A 170 3.24 14.38 1.70
N SER A 171 2.08 15.04 1.69
CA SER A 171 1.94 16.45 2.09
C SER A 171 1.89 16.67 3.60
N VAL A 172 1.95 15.61 4.40
CA VAL A 172 1.80 15.66 5.87
C VAL A 172 3.05 15.08 6.53
N ALA A 173 3.65 15.83 7.45
CA ALA A 173 4.78 15.35 8.25
C ALA A 173 4.28 14.25 9.23
N SER A 174 4.54 12.99 8.87
CA SER A 174 4.07 11.83 9.65
C SER A 174 4.67 11.75 11.06
N GLU A 175 5.86 12.32 11.27
CA GLU A 175 6.51 12.40 12.58
C GLU A 175 5.75 13.31 13.54
N GLN A 176 5.09 14.35 13.02
CA GLN A 176 4.35 15.34 13.82
C GLN A 176 2.87 14.99 13.95
N TYR A 177 2.24 14.57 12.86
CA TYR A 177 0.79 14.39 12.77
C TYR A 177 0.35 12.93 12.72
N GLY A 178 1.31 12.00 12.64
CA GLY A 178 1.03 10.58 12.57
C GLY A 178 0.59 10.11 11.18
N THR A 179 -0.08 8.96 11.14
CA THR A 179 -0.62 8.31 9.94
C THR A 179 -2.13 8.49 9.89
N LEU A 180 -2.66 8.64 8.68
CA LEU A 180 -4.09 8.73 8.40
C LEU A 180 -4.71 7.33 8.42
N ARG A 181 -5.79 7.14 9.17
CA ARG A 181 -6.43 5.83 9.33
C ARG A 181 -7.47 5.55 8.25
N GLY A 182 -7.47 4.32 7.78
CA GLY A 182 -8.41 3.84 6.78
C GLY A 182 -8.73 2.37 6.92
N ARG A 183 -9.74 1.93 6.15
CA ARG A 183 -10.11 0.51 6.04
C ARG A 183 -10.31 0.11 4.59
N VAL A 184 -9.86 -1.09 4.24
CA VAL A 184 -10.07 -1.66 2.92
C VAL A 184 -11.57 -1.76 2.64
N LYS A 185 -12.04 -1.04 1.62
CA LYS A 185 -13.45 -1.06 1.17
C LYS A 185 -13.68 -2.10 0.09
N ALA A 186 -12.75 -2.19 -0.87
CA ALA A 186 -12.86 -3.10 -2.00
C ALA A 186 -11.48 -3.39 -2.58
N ILE A 187 -11.33 -4.55 -3.18
CA ILE A 187 -10.12 -5.02 -3.85
C ILE A 187 -10.46 -5.31 -5.30
N GLY A 188 -9.65 -4.81 -6.22
CA GLY A 188 -9.79 -5.08 -7.65
C GLY A 188 -9.66 -6.58 -7.95
N ARG A 189 -10.46 -7.08 -8.87
CA ARG A 189 -10.43 -8.50 -9.25
C ARG A 189 -9.30 -8.85 -10.21
N ALA A 190 -8.71 -7.84 -10.86
CA ALA A 190 -7.67 -8.05 -11.85
C ALA A 190 -6.61 -6.96 -11.73
N ALA A 191 -5.39 -7.32 -12.12
CA ALA A 191 -4.29 -6.39 -12.26
C ALA A 191 -4.63 -5.31 -13.29
N GLN A 192 -4.20 -4.08 -13.03
CA GLN A 192 -4.50 -2.93 -13.87
C GLN A 192 -3.32 -2.57 -14.75
N THR A 193 -3.60 -2.32 -16.02
CA THR A 193 -2.59 -1.82 -16.95
C THR A 193 -2.27 -0.35 -16.66
N ARG A 194 -1.07 0.08 -17.04
CA ARG A 194 -0.67 1.50 -16.97
C ARG A 194 -1.70 2.42 -17.66
N GLN A 195 -2.20 2.03 -18.82
CA GLN A 195 -3.20 2.81 -19.55
C GLN A 195 -4.50 2.99 -18.75
N LYS A 196 -4.97 1.94 -18.07
CA LYS A 196 -6.17 2.01 -17.21
C LYS A 196 -5.97 2.94 -16.03
N ILE A 197 -4.80 2.87 -15.37
CA ILE A 197 -4.45 3.75 -14.26
C ILE A 197 -4.33 5.21 -14.75
N THR A 198 -3.67 5.44 -15.90
CA THR A 198 -3.61 6.77 -16.52
C THR A 198 -5.01 7.33 -16.78
N GLY A 199 -5.90 6.51 -17.35
CA GLY A 199 -7.27 6.95 -17.63
C GLY A 199 -8.08 7.28 -16.38
N PHE A 200 -7.78 6.64 -15.25
CA PHE A 200 -8.44 6.91 -13.97
C PHE A 200 -7.87 8.17 -13.29
N LEU A 201 -6.55 8.32 -13.26
CA LEU A 201 -5.87 9.42 -12.58
C LEU A 201 -5.78 10.68 -13.41
N GLY A 202 -5.78 10.55 -14.75
CA GLY A 202 -5.46 11.66 -15.66
C GLY A 202 -3.97 12.04 -15.67
N ASP A 203 -3.10 11.19 -15.08
CA ASP A 203 -1.67 11.44 -14.93
C ASP A 203 -0.85 10.22 -15.37
N LYS A 204 -0.01 10.41 -16.41
CA LYS A 204 0.84 9.36 -17.01
C LYS A 204 2.05 9.03 -16.16
N GLU A 205 2.60 10.02 -15.47
CA GLU A 205 3.79 9.87 -14.61
C GLU A 205 3.46 9.04 -13.36
N LEU A 206 2.40 9.41 -12.65
CA LEU A 206 1.92 8.63 -11.50
C LEU A 206 1.54 7.21 -11.89
N ALA A 207 0.85 7.03 -13.03
CA ALA A 207 0.54 5.69 -13.53
C ALA A 207 1.81 4.88 -13.84
N GLY A 208 2.87 5.54 -14.35
CA GLY A 208 4.18 4.92 -14.56
C GLY A 208 4.83 4.48 -13.27
N GLN A 209 4.80 5.31 -12.24
CA GLN A 209 5.35 4.97 -10.93
C GLN A 209 4.63 3.79 -10.29
N PHE A 210 3.29 3.75 -10.35
CA PHE A 210 2.50 2.67 -9.77
C PHE A 210 2.60 1.34 -10.53
N THR A 211 3.08 1.35 -11.77
CA THR A 211 3.27 0.14 -12.58
C THR A 211 4.73 -0.24 -12.80
N LYS A 212 5.65 0.39 -12.06
CA LYS A 212 7.10 0.16 -12.20
C LYS A 212 7.48 -1.31 -11.98
N ASP A 213 6.88 -1.94 -10.98
CA ASP A 213 7.17 -3.32 -10.56
C ASP A 213 6.18 -4.33 -11.17
N GLY A 214 5.46 -3.94 -12.21
CA GLY A 214 4.45 -4.76 -12.89
C GLY A 214 3.03 -4.21 -12.73
N PRO A 215 2.04 -4.86 -13.38
CA PRO A 215 0.65 -4.44 -13.28
C PRO A 215 0.06 -4.73 -11.89
N PRO A 216 -0.27 -3.70 -11.10
CA PRO A 216 -0.77 -3.87 -9.73
C PRO A 216 -2.28 -4.13 -9.70
N VAL A 217 -2.76 -4.61 -8.56
CA VAL A 217 -4.18 -4.64 -8.21
C VAL A 217 -4.53 -3.38 -7.43
N ALA A 218 -5.59 -2.68 -7.85
CA ALA A 218 -6.06 -1.50 -7.13
C ALA A 218 -6.90 -1.91 -5.91
N VAL A 219 -6.55 -1.35 -4.76
CA VAL A 219 -7.26 -1.53 -3.50
C VAL A 219 -7.85 -0.20 -3.08
N LEU A 220 -9.16 -0.15 -2.93
CA LEU A 220 -9.89 1.03 -2.50
C LEU A 220 -9.98 1.05 -0.98
N VAL A 221 -9.47 2.09 -0.36
CA VAL A 221 -9.47 2.30 1.08
C VAL A 221 -10.37 3.47 1.43
N ARG A 222 -11.33 3.24 2.31
CA ARG A 222 -12.15 4.29 2.90
C ARG A 222 -11.42 4.89 4.09
N LEU A 223 -11.29 6.22 4.10
CA LEU A 223 -10.72 6.96 5.22
C LEU A 223 -11.69 6.96 6.40
N GLU A 224 -11.18 6.79 7.60
CA GLU A 224 -11.98 6.89 8.82
C GLU A 224 -12.26 8.36 9.12
N LYS A 225 -13.54 8.71 9.30
CA LYS A 225 -13.95 10.07 9.61
C LYS A 225 -13.75 10.39 11.10
N SER A 226 -13.28 11.59 11.37
CA SER A 226 -13.20 12.15 12.73
C SER A 226 -13.59 13.62 12.72
N PRO A 227 -14.78 13.97 13.20
CA PRO A 227 -15.25 15.36 13.19
C PRO A 227 -14.45 16.28 14.12
N GLY A 228 -13.65 15.72 15.02
CA GLY A 228 -12.80 16.47 15.95
C GLY A 228 -11.47 16.96 15.36
N THR A 229 -11.14 16.60 14.12
CA THR A 229 -9.91 17.03 13.44
C THR A 229 -10.22 18.05 12.34
N THR A 230 -9.30 18.97 12.09
CA THR A 230 -9.45 19.98 11.01
C THR A 230 -9.54 19.32 9.62
N SER A 231 -8.84 18.22 9.42
CA SER A 231 -8.91 17.44 8.19
C SER A 231 -10.22 16.66 8.00
N GLY A 232 -11.03 16.48 9.07
CA GLY A 232 -12.23 15.67 9.07
C GLY A 232 -12.01 14.15 9.13
N TYR A 233 -10.75 13.71 9.27
CA TYR A 233 -10.35 12.29 9.24
C TYR A 233 -9.60 11.89 10.50
N ALA A 234 -9.60 10.58 10.80
CA ALA A 234 -8.90 10.01 11.95
C ALA A 234 -7.42 9.80 11.66
N TRP A 235 -6.60 10.18 12.62
CA TRP A 235 -5.14 10.04 12.59
C TRP A 235 -4.67 9.15 13.73
N SER A 236 -3.44 8.65 13.64
CA SER A 236 -2.82 7.92 14.76
C SER A 236 -2.52 8.84 15.94
N THR A 237 -2.40 10.15 15.71
CA THR A 237 -2.31 11.20 16.73
C THR A 237 -3.69 11.84 16.98
N ALA A 238 -3.88 12.42 18.16
CA ALA A 238 -5.20 12.96 18.56
C ALA A 238 -5.68 14.15 17.72
N GLY A 239 -4.78 14.95 17.12
CA GLY A 239 -5.15 16.20 16.44
C GLY A 239 -5.12 16.16 14.91
N GLY A 240 -4.24 15.33 14.34
CA GLY A 240 -3.94 15.36 12.90
C GLY A 240 -3.39 16.71 12.43
N PRO A 241 -3.27 16.93 11.11
CA PRO A 241 -2.80 18.19 10.55
C PRO A 241 -3.84 19.31 10.70
N PRO A 242 -3.39 20.58 10.80
CA PRO A 242 -4.27 21.74 10.98
C PRO A 242 -4.93 22.24 9.67
N PHE A 243 -4.87 21.43 8.60
CA PHE A 243 -5.41 21.74 7.28
C PHE A 243 -6.19 20.57 6.70
N ALA A 244 -7.01 20.86 5.70
CA ALA A 244 -7.74 19.83 4.94
C ALA A 244 -6.79 19.08 4.02
N LEU A 245 -7.11 17.80 3.73
CA LEU A 245 -6.38 17.00 2.76
C LEU A 245 -6.88 17.30 1.34
N ASP A 246 -5.92 17.44 0.42
CA ASP A 246 -6.22 17.59 -0.98
C ASP A 246 -6.27 16.26 -1.70
N SER A 247 -7.13 16.17 -2.70
CA SER A 247 -7.13 15.07 -3.66
C SER A 247 -5.86 15.11 -4.53
N MET A 248 -5.61 14.02 -5.25
CA MET A 248 -4.41 13.82 -6.08
C MET A 248 -3.08 13.91 -5.30
N THR A 249 -3.14 13.75 -3.97
CA THR A 249 -1.97 13.72 -3.10
C THR A 249 -1.43 12.29 -3.00
N PRO A 250 -0.14 12.06 -3.34
CA PRO A 250 0.47 10.74 -3.19
C PRO A 250 0.49 10.29 -1.72
N ALA A 251 0.26 9.01 -1.52
CA ALA A 251 0.26 8.39 -0.20
C ALA A 251 0.83 6.97 -0.29
N ALA A 252 1.37 6.48 0.82
CA ALA A 252 1.75 5.08 0.96
C ALA A 252 0.91 4.44 2.06
N GLY A 253 0.29 3.30 1.76
CA GLY A 253 -0.51 2.54 2.70
C GLY A 253 0.26 1.37 3.29
N THR A 254 0.16 1.18 4.60
CA THR A 254 0.61 -0.01 5.30
C THR A 254 -0.63 -0.78 5.75
N PHE A 255 -0.87 -1.93 5.13
CA PHE A 255 -1.95 -2.83 5.49
C PHE A 255 -1.53 -3.66 6.70
N HIS A 256 -2.40 -3.74 7.70
CA HIS A 256 -2.26 -4.68 8.81
C HIS A 256 -2.98 -5.97 8.42
N LEU A 257 -2.19 -6.99 8.10
CA LEU A 257 -2.71 -8.30 7.72
C LEU A 257 -3.00 -9.13 8.98
N ALA A 258 -3.69 -10.25 8.80
CA ALA A 258 -3.94 -11.18 9.89
C ALA A 258 -2.61 -11.64 10.53
N GLU A 259 -2.62 -11.77 11.83
CA GLU A 259 -1.50 -12.33 12.58
C GLU A 259 -1.27 -13.78 12.11
N GLN A 260 -0.02 -14.12 11.88
CA GLN A 260 0.40 -15.46 11.51
C GLN A 260 1.10 -16.11 12.70
N HIS A 261 0.81 -17.35 12.97
CA HIS A 261 1.56 -18.12 13.95
C HIS A 261 2.79 -18.75 13.29
N PRO A 262 3.95 -18.79 13.96
CA PRO A 262 5.15 -19.43 13.39
C PRO A 262 4.92 -20.88 12.95
N ILE A 263 3.97 -21.58 13.58
CA ILE A 263 3.61 -22.96 13.21
C ILE A 263 2.97 -23.07 11.83
N ASP A 264 2.28 -22.01 11.37
CA ASP A 264 1.62 -21.99 10.05
C ASP A 264 2.64 -22.02 8.88
N TRP A 265 3.91 -21.71 9.17
CA TRP A 265 4.98 -21.78 8.18
C TRP A 265 5.56 -23.19 8.01
N LEU A 266 5.33 -24.06 9.01
CA LEU A 266 5.83 -25.45 9.02
C LEU A 266 4.77 -26.45 8.57
N LEU A 267 3.50 -26.11 8.70
CA LEU A 267 2.34 -26.93 8.35
C LEU A 267 1.48 -26.18 7.34
N PRO A 268 1.81 -26.26 6.01
CA PRO A 268 1.04 -25.62 4.93
C PRO A 268 -0.34 -26.26 4.73
#